data_cefc5eff4688f6a275dde5df9d1bbbf2
#
_entry.id   cefc5eff4688f6a275dde5df9d1bbbf2
#
_cell.length_a   1.000
_cell.length_b   1.000
_cell.length_c   1.000
_cell.angle_alpha   90.00
_cell.angle_beta   90.00
_cell.angle_gamma   90.00
#
_symmetry.space_group_name_H-M   'P 1'
#
loop_
_entity.id
_entity.type
_entity.pdbx_description
1 polymer ?
#
loop_
_entity_poly.entity_id
_entity_poly.type
_entity_poly.pdbx_seq_one_letter_code
_entity_poly.pdbx_strand_id
1 'polypeptide(L)'
;EMEKNLIIRFLTTEAIKTPNRPKHKDRLWAAIRKAHRDVMIGARSGNISKYAEKNKDGKDETLEYLYQEILNAKERLSSGFLIQKLQKNDGTLEFAAIQKLVNMTLKYLIILNECEGTASVFDICEEKCDCPVDSTILEKLGRINGNPHKCWTNMDESDYIDVQNEIQTYLKKEYPQGTHGNIWFDFLMWKVD
;
A
#
# COMPACT_ATOMS: atom_id res chain seq x y z
N GLU A 1 4.52 -17.72 1.54
CA GLU A 1 5.25 -17.87 2.84
C GLU A 1 6.69 -17.34 2.77
N MET A 2 7.46 -17.67 1.75
CA MET A 2 8.87 -17.26 1.61
C MET A 2 9.03 -15.74 1.42
N GLU A 3 8.13 -15.07 0.70
CA GLU A 3 8.12 -13.63 0.50
C GLU A 3 7.62 -12.85 1.72
N LYS A 4 6.60 -13.35 2.40
CA LYS A 4 6.22 -12.89 3.74
C LYS A 4 7.46 -12.84 4.63
N ASN A 5 8.24 -13.90 4.69
CA ASN A 5 9.48 -13.98 5.46
C ASN A 5 10.56 -12.98 5.00
N LEU A 6 10.68 -12.67 3.70
CA LEU A 6 11.63 -11.68 3.19
C LEU A 6 11.22 -10.26 3.55
N ILE A 7 9.94 -9.91 3.42
CA ILE A 7 9.40 -8.60 3.81
C ILE A 7 9.49 -8.43 5.33
N ILE A 8 9.19 -9.47 6.10
CA ILE A 8 9.35 -9.52 7.54
C ILE A 8 10.81 -9.27 7.94
N ARG A 9 11.75 -9.99 7.33
CA ARG A 9 13.18 -9.79 7.55
C ARG A 9 13.62 -8.37 7.20
N PHE A 10 13.10 -7.81 6.11
CA PHE A 10 13.40 -6.44 5.71
C PHE A 10 12.87 -5.42 6.72
N LEU A 11 11.59 -5.53 7.12
CA LEU A 11 10.98 -4.64 8.09
C LEU A 11 11.64 -4.77 9.47
N THR A 12 12.00 -5.98 9.89
CA THR A 12 12.72 -6.23 11.14
C THR A 12 14.17 -5.77 11.05
N THR A 13 14.85 -5.87 9.91
CA THR A 13 16.24 -5.43 9.75
C THR A 13 16.34 -3.91 9.73
N GLU A 14 15.42 -3.21 9.07
CA GLU A 14 15.36 -1.74 9.11
C GLU A 14 15.00 -1.22 10.52
N ALA A 15 14.20 -1.97 11.27
CA ALA A 15 13.84 -1.66 12.65
C ALA A 15 14.94 -2.02 13.66
N ILE A 16 15.79 -3.02 13.38
CA ILE A 16 16.89 -3.49 14.25
C ILE A 16 18.12 -2.55 14.20
N LYS A 17 18.21 -1.65 13.23
CA LYS A 17 19.26 -0.62 13.21
C LYS A 17 19.13 0.42 14.33
N THR A 18 18.05 0.39 15.10
CA THR A 18 17.93 1.15 16.34
C THR A 18 18.25 0.27 17.54
N PRO A 19 19.12 0.72 18.48
CA PRO A 19 19.65 -0.12 19.57
C PRO A 19 18.63 -0.54 20.65
N ASN A 20 17.39 -0.11 20.56
CA ASN A 20 16.28 -0.53 21.41
C ASN A 20 15.21 -1.23 20.57
N ARG A 21 14.56 -2.27 21.12
CA ARG A 21 13.41 -2.93 20.46
C ARG A 21 12.47 -1.87 19.90
N PRO A 22 12.22 -1.86 18.57
CA PRO A 22 11.42 -0.80 17.99
C PRO A 22 10.03 -0.84 18.59
N LYS A 23 9.64 0.26 19.20
CA LYS A 23 8.26 0.51 19.60
C LYS A 23 7.40 0.48 18.34
N HIS A 24 6.10 0.14 18.43
CA HIS A 24 5.28 0.06 17.23
C HIS A 24 5.22 1.37 16.42
N LYS A 25 5.46 2.52 17.04
CA LYS A 25 5.65 3.80 16.35
C LYS A 25 6.81 3.77 15.33
N ASP A 26 7.91 3.15 15.69
CA ASP A 26 9.09 3.03 14.79
C ASP A 26 8.79 2.07 13.64
N ARG A 27 7.98 1.04 13.88
CA ARG A 27 7.53 0.10 12.85
C ARG A 27 6.55 0.73 11.87
N LEU A 28 5.65 1.58 12.36
CA LEU A 28 4.78 2.37 11.50
C LEU A 28 5.60 3.27 10.57
N TRP A 29 6.58 3.97 11.12
CA TRP A 29 7.50 4.77 10.30
C TRP A 29 8.27 3.93 9.28
N ALA A 30 8.75 2.76 9.67
CA ALA A 30 9.45 1.86 8.75
C ALA A 30 8.53 1.41 7.60
N ALA A 31 7.26 1.07 7.89
CA ALA A 31 6.27 0.71 6.88
C ALA A 31 5.99 1.86 5.91
N ILE A 32 5.74 3.06 6.43
CA ILE A 32 5.48 4.26 5.60
C ILE A 32 6.69 4.60 4.72
N ARG A 33 7.90 4.59 5.27
CA ARG A 33 9.13 4.88 4.50
C ARG A 33 9.40 3.83 3.44
N LYS A 34 9.10 2.55 3.72
CA LYS A 34 9.20 1.49 2.72
C LYS A 34 8.20 1.72 1.59
N ALA A 35 6.94 2.01 1.92
CA ALA A 35 5.91 2.34 0.94
C ALA A 35 6.30 3.56 0.09
N HIS A 36 6.82 4.62 0.72
CA HIS A 36 7.34 5.80 0.02
C HIS A 36 8.45 5.45 -0.99
N ARG A 37 9.41 4.61 -0.61
CA ARG A 37 10.47 4.15 -1.54
C ARG A 37 9.87 3.43 -2.75
N ASP A 38 8.85 2.60 -2.54
CA ASP A 38 8.18 1.87 -3.63
C ASP A 38 7.42 2.82 -4.58
N VAL A 39 6.85 3.91 -4.04
CA VAL A 39 6.27 4.99 -4.86
C VAL A 39 7.36 5.71 -5.67
N MET A 40 8.47 6.09 -5.03
CA MET A 40 9.58 6.83 -5.66
C MET A 40 10.31 6.04 -6.75
N ILE A 41 10.34 4.72 -6.69
CA ILE A 41 10.84 3.88 -7.78
C ILE A 41 9.99 4.13 -9.05
N GLY A 42 8.68 4.20 -8.92
CA GLY A 42 7.77 4.52 -10.03
C GLY A 42 7.88 5.95 -10.54
N ALA A 43 8.30 6.90 -9.68
CA ALA A 43 8.46 8.31 -10.06
C ALA A 43 9.53 8.55 -11.14
N ARG A 44 10.47 7.61 -11.30
CA ARG A 44 11.54 7.71 -12.32
C ARG A 44 11.04 7.63 -13.76
N SER A 45 9.87 7.07 -13.97
CA SER A 45 9.30 6.81 -15.30
C SER A 45 7.92 7.42 -15.53
N GLY A 46 7.40 8.22 -14.59
CA GLY A 46 5.99 8.60 -14.63
C GLY A 46 5.65 10.01 -14.14
N ASN A 47 4.37 10.33 -14.17
CA ASN A 47 3.81 11.65 -13.93
C ASN A 47 3.42 11.92 -12.47
N ILE A 48 4.20 11.42 -11.50
CA ILE A 48 4.00 11.70 -10.07
C ILE A 48 5.03 12.72 -9.54
N SER A 49 5.28 13.75 -10.34
CA SER A 49 6.32 14.76 -10.07
C SER A 49 6.03 15.62 -8.85
N LYS A 50 4.77 15.99 -8.62
CA LYS A 50 4.38 16.82 -7.46
C LYS A 50 4.61 16.07 -6.16
N TYR A 51 4.19 14.80 -6.10
CA TYR A 51 4.48 13.95 -4.96
C TYR A 51 5.99 13.81 -4.71
N ALA A 52 6.75 13.53 -5.78
CA ALA A 52 8.19 13.36 -5.70
C ALA A 52 8.90 14.64 -5.26
N GLU A 53 8.51 15.80 -5.79
CA GLU A 53 9.08 17.09 -5.43
C GLU A 53 8.81 17.45 -3.97
N LYS A 54 7.56 17.27 -3.52
CA LYS A 54 7.14 17.58 -2.15
C LYS A 54 7.87 16.76 -1.10
N ASN A 55 8.16 15.50 -1.41
CA ASN A 55 8.76 14.54 -0.46
C ASN A 55 10.25 14.31 -0.69
N LYS A 56 10.93 15.16 -1.49
CA LYS A 56 12.31 14.95 -1.96
C LYS A 56 13.39 15.22 -0.91
N ASP A 57 13.26 16.26 -0.12
CA ASP A 57 14.36 16.79 0.71
C ASP A 57 14.18 16.52 2.21
N GLY A 58 13.59 15.36 2.58
CA GLY A 58 13.32 15.04 3.98
C GLY A 58 12.23 15.92 4.61
N LYS A 59 11.55 16.75 3.83
CA LYS A 59 10.30 17.39 4.20
C LYS A 59 9.17 16.38 3.98
N ASP A 60 9.13 15.40 4.86
CA ASP A 60 8.20 14.28 4.80
C ASP A 60 6.76 14.69 5.22
N GLU A 61 6.27 15.87 4.77
CA GLU A 61 4.97 16.40 5.21
C GLU A 61 3.82 15.43 4.93
N THR A 62 3.81 14.81 3.75
CA THR A 62 2.80 13.81 3.39
C THR A 62 2.94 12.55 4.24
N LEU A 63 4.16 12.11 4.49
CA LEU A 63 4.46 10.92 5.28
C LEU A 63 4.14 11.14 6.76
N GLU A 64 4.49 12.31 7.31
CA GLU A 64 4.15 12.70 8.67
C GLU A 64 2.63 12.78 8.85
N TYR A 65 1.92 13.38 7.89
CA TYR A 65 0.47 13.43 7.94
C TYR A 65 -0.15 12.02 7.95
N LEU A 66 0.30 11.13 7.06
CA LEU A 66 -0.16 9.73 7.03
C LEU A 66 0.13 9.01 8.36
N TYR A 67 1.33 9.22 8.91
CA TYR A 67 1.73 8.66 10.20
C TYR A 67 0.78 9.11 11.32
N GLN A 68 0.46 10.41 11.41
CA GLN A 68 -0.44 10.93 12.42
C GLN A 68 -1.88 10.42 12.25
N GLU A 69 -2.39 10.34 11.01
CA GLU A 69 -3.72 9.81 10.73
C GLU A 69 -3.85 8.33 11.16
N ILE A 70 -2.82 7.53 10.94
CA ILE A 70 -2.80 6.12 11.38
C ILE A 70 -2.72 6.02 12.91
N LEU A 71 -1.85 6.79 13.57
CA LEU A 71 -1.71 6.77 15.02
C LEU A 71 -2.97 7.22 15.75
N ASN A 72 -3.67 8.21 15.20
CA ASN A 72 -4.83 8.85 15.82
C ASN A 72 -6.17 8.29 15.31
N ALA A 73 -6.15 7.27 14.45
CA ALA A 73 -7.36 6.67 13.90
C ALA A 73 -8.25 6.13 15.03
N LYS A 74 -9.53 6.53 15.02
CA LYS A 74 -10.57 6.05 15.94
C LYS A 74 -11.42 4.95 15.33
N GLU A 75 -11.21 4.66 14.06
CA GLU A 75 -11.89 3.63 13.30
C GLU A 75 -10.86 2.69 12.68
N ARG A 76 -11.31 1.53 12.24
CA ARG A 76 -10.44 0.55 11.59
C ARG A 76 -9.86 1.15 10.31
N LEU A 77 -8.56 0.94 10.10
CA LEU A 77 -7.84 1.44 8.92
C LEU A 77 -8.34 0.75 7.65
N SER A 78 -8.56 1.54 6.61
CA SER A 78 -8.93 1.05 5.28
C SER A 78 -8.31 1.94 4.20
N SER A 79 -8.26 1.45 2.96
CA SER A 79 -7.74 2.22 1.83
C SER A 79 -8.54 3.50 1.61
N GLY A 80 -9.85 3.41 1.52
CA GLY A 80 -10.72 4.58 1.29
C GLY A 80 -10.58 5.65 2.37
N PHE A 81 -10.52 5.24 3.64
CA PHE A 81 -10.32 6.16 4.76
C PHE A 81 -9.03 6.97 4.62
N LEU A 82 -7.89 6.30 4.43
CA LEU A 82 -6.59 6.97 4.38
C LEU A 82 -6.38 7.75 3.08
N ILE A 83 -6.84 7.24 1.93
CA ILE A 83 -6.79 7.96 0.65
C ILE A 83 -7.56 9.27 0.76
N GLN A 84 -8.78 9.25 1.28
CA GLN A 84 -9.60 10.45 1.46
C GLN A 84 -8.93 11.47 2.38
N LYS A 85 -8.27 11.02 3.44
CA LYS A 85 -7.54 11.90 4.36
C LYS A 85 -6.40 12.62 3.65
N LEU A 86 -5.58 11.90 2.88
CA LEU A 86 -4.46 12.48 2.13
C LEU A 86 -4.95 13.46 1.04
N GLN A 87 -6.00 13.10 0.30
CA GLN A 87 -6.60 13.99 -0.71
C GLN A 87 -7.13 15.29 -0.10
N LYS A 88 -7.75 15.23 1.08
CA LYS A 88 -8.24 16.42 1.80
C LYS A 88 -7.11 17.27 2.34
N ASN A 89 -6.02 16.66 2.79
CA ASN A 89 -4.86 17.37 3.30
C ASN A 89 -4.11 18.12 2.19
N ASP A 90 -3.94 17.48 1.04
CA ASP A 90 -3.26 18.05 -0.11
C ASP A 90 -3.86 17.54 -1.43
N GLY A 91 -4.81 18.31 -1.94
CA GLY A 91 -5.46 18.01 -3.23
C GLY A 91 -4.58 18.23 -4.47
N THR A 92 -3.32 18.64 -4.30
CA THR A 92 -2.40 18.85 -5.43
C THR A 92 -1.58 17.61 -5.77
N LEU A 93 -1.52 16.62 -4.87
CA LEU A 93 -0.80 15.38 -5.08
C LEU A 93 -1.52 14.50 -6.11
N GLU A 94 -0.74 13.82 -6.94
CA GLU A 94 -1.28 12.86 -7.90
C GLU A 94 -1.95 11.69 -7.19
N PHE A 95 -3.17 11.36 -7.61
CA PHE A 95 -3.94 10.25 -7.05
C PHE A 95 -3.19 8.91 -7.12
N ALA A 96 -2.48 8.69 -8.23
CA ALA A 96 -1.66 7.50 -8.42
C ALA A 96 -0.61 7.30 -7.30
N ALA A 97 0.05 8.38 -6.87
CA ALA A 97 1.02 8.32 -5.78
C ALA A 97 0.35 8.06 -4.43
N ILE A 98 -0.78 8.75 -4.16
CA ILE A 98 -1.53 8.59 -2.91
C ILE A 98 -2.01 7.16 -2.74
N GLN A 99 -2.67 6.57 -3.76
CA GLN A 99 -3.19 5.21 -3.69
C GLN A 99 -2.06 4.21 -3.43
N LYS A 100 -0.93 4.34 -4.11
CA LYS A 100 0.19 3.42 -3.93
C LYS A 100 0.82 3.56 -2.55
N LEU A 101 1.04 4.79 -2.06
CA LEU A 101 1.56 5.04 -0.71
C LEU A 101 0.66 4.41 0.37
N VAL A 102 -0.64 4.67 0.31
CA VAL A 102 -1.60 4.15 1.29
C VAL A 102 -1.67 2.63 1.24
N ASN A 103 -1.89 2.06 0.07
CA ASN A 103 -2.10 0.61 -0.07
C ASN A 103 -0.83 -0.20 0.24
N MET A 104 0.35 0.30 -0.14
CA MET A 104 1.61 -0.31 0.26
C MET A 104 1.85 -0.20 1.77
N THR A 105 1.49 0.93 2.39
CA THR A 105 1.58 1.07 3.85
C THR A 105 0.69 0.05 4.55
N LEU A 106 -0.59 -0.06 4.15
CA LEU A 106 -1.51 -1.04 4.70
C LEU A 106 -1.01 -2.48 4.51
N LYS A 107 -0.49 -2.80 3.33
CA LYS A 107 0.14 -4.11 3.05
C LYS A 107 1.22 -4.43 4.08
N TYR A 108 2.14 -3.50 4.34
CA TYR A 108 3.22 -3.72 5.30
C TYR A 108 2.72 -3.81 6.74
N LEU A 109 1.69 -3.05 7.11
CA LEU A 109 1.07 -3.14 8.44
C LEU A 109 0.34 -4.47 8.66
N ILE A 110 -0.35 -5.00 7.65
CA ILE A 110 -0.97 -6.34 7.69
C ILE A 110 0.10 -7.41 7.93
N ILE A 111 1.21 -7.35 7.19
CA ILE A 111 2.33 -8.27 7.36
C ILE A 111 2.91 -8.18 8.79
N LEU A 112 3.08 -6.97 9.32
CA LEU A 112 3.55 -6.76 10.68
C LEU A 112 2.60 -7.35 11.73
N ASN A 113 1.29 -7.14 11.57
CA ASN A 113 0.29 -7.72 12.46
C ASN A 113 0.36 -9.24 12.50
N GLU A 114 0.53 -9.90 11.35
CA GLU A 114 0.65 -11.35 11.28
C GLU A 114 1.93 -11.89 11.93
N CYS A 115 3.01 -11.09 11.97
CA CYS A 115 4.27 -11.51 12.56
C CYS A 115 4.27 -11.47 14.08
N GLU A 116 3.48 -10.59 14.67
CA GLU A 116 3.46 -10.38 16.12
C GLU A 116 2.57 -11.37 16.89
N GLY A 117 1.86 -12.22 16.18
CA GLY A 117 1.18 -13.43 16.68
C GLY A 117 -0.13 -13.19 17.39
N THR A 118 -0.23 -12.49 18.49
CA THR A 118 -1.45 -12.52 19.33
C THR A 118 -2.11 -11.16 19.56
N ALA A 119 -1.44 -10.07 19.25
CA ALA A 119 -2.00 -8.72 19.37
C ALA A 119 -1.77 -7.96 18.07
N SER A 120 -2.81 -7.81 17.29
CA SER A 120 -2.84 -6.87 16.18
C SER A 120 -2.50 -5.47 16.69
N VAL A 121 -1.33 -4.95 16.30
CA VAL A 121 -0.86 -3.63 16.76
C VAL A 121 -1.65 -2.52 16.08
N PHE A 122 -2.13 -2.78 14.85
CA PHE A 122 -2.94 -1.85 14.07
C PHE A 122 -4.27 -2.50 13.74
N ASP A 123 -5.36 -1.80 14.03
CA ASP A 123 -6.71 -2.28 13.70
C ASP A 123 -7.03 -1.98 12.24
N ILE A 124 -6.87 -2.99 11.38
CA ILE A 124 -7.03 -2.90 9.93
C ILE A 124 -8.26 -3.70 9.49
N CYS A 125 -9.11 -3.07 8.70
CA CYS A 125 -10.21 -3.73 8.02
C CYS A 125 -9.72 -4.29 6.68
N GLU A 126 -9.15 -5.49 6.69
CA GLU A 126 -8.53 -6.10 5.50
C GLU A 126 -9.51 -6.23 4.32
N GLU A 127 -10.79 -6.48 4.60
CA GLU A 127 -11.83 -6.57 3.58
C GLU A 127 -12.05 -5.25 2.82
N LYS A 128 -11.62 -4.12 3.40
CA LYS A 128 -11.66 -2.77 2.82
C LYS A 128 -10.29 -2.25 2.45
N CYS A 129 -9.30 -3.12 2.35
CA CYS A 129 -7.98 -2.78 1.84
C CYS A 129 -7.88 -3.12 0.36
N ASP A 130 -7.52 -2.13 -0.44
CA ASP A 130 -7.38 -2.24 -1.87
C ASP A 130 -5.98 -2.77 -2.27
N CYS A 131 -5.90 -3.33 -3.46
CA CYS A 131 -4.63 -3.72 -4.05
C CYS A 131 -3.80 -2.48 -4.39
N PRO A 132 -2.52 -2.40 -3.96
CA PRO A 132 -1.63 -1.34 -4.43
C PRO A 132 -1.41 -1.50 -5.95
N VAL A 133 -1.86 -0.52 -6.74
CA VAL A 133 -1.76 -0.60 -8.19
C VAL A 133 -0.40 -0.07 -8.65
N ASP A 134 0.34 -0.92 -9.31
CA ASP A 134 1.60 -0.61 -9.99
C ASP A 134 1.71 -1.34 -11.35
N SER A 135 2.83 -1.17 -12.04
CA SER A 135 3.05 -1.78 -13.35
C SER A 135 2.95 -3.31 -13.32
N THR A 136 3.44 -3.94 -12.25
CA THR A 136 3.41 -5.40 -12.09
C THR A 136 1.98 -5.92 -11.94
N ILE A 137 1.18 -5.26 -11.11
CA ILE A 137 -0.23 -5.61 -10.92
C ILE A 137 -1.02 -5.41 -12.21
N LEU A 138 -0.83 -4.28 -12.90
CA LEU A 138 -1.51 -4.00 -14.18
C LEU A 138 -1.12 -5.00 -15.27
N GLU A 139 0.15 -5.38 -15.35
CA GLU A 139 0.60 -6.40 -16.31
C GLU A 139 -0.04 -7.76 -16.04
N LYS A 140 -0.06 -8.20 -14.78
CA LYS A 140 -0.68 -9.48 -14.39
C LYS A 140 -2.19 -9.46 -14.65
N LEU A 141 -2.88 -8.39 -14.30
CA LEU A 141 -4.31 -8.22 -14.54
C LEU A 141 -4.61 -8.20 -16.06
N GLY A 142 -3.80 -7.48 -16.84
CA GLY A 142 -3.92 -7.46 -18.29
C GLY A 142 -3.73 -8.83 -18.94
N ARG A 143 -2.83 -9.68 -18.43
CA ARG A 143 -2.68 -11.08 -18.89
C ARG A 143 -3.91 -11.93 -18.56
N ILE A 144 -4.55 -11.70 -17.40
CA ILE A 144 -5.76 -12.42 -17.00
C ILE A 144 -6.95 -12.02 -17.88
N ASN A 145 -7.16 -10.70 -18.07
CA ASN A 145 -8.37 -10.16 -18.71
C ASN A 145 -8.18 -9.89 -20.21
N GLY A 146 -6.95 -9.95 -20.73
CA GLY A 146 -6.64 -9.64 -22.12
C GLY A 146 -6.67 -8.13 -22.48
N ASN A 147 -6.84 -7.24 -21.50
CA ASN A 147 -6.95 -5.81 -21.69
C ASN A 147 -5.70 -5.07 -21.18
N PRO A 148 -5.03 -4.26 -22.03
CA PRO A 148 -3.93 -3.44 -21.58
C PRO A 148 -4.45 -2.26 -20.72
N HIS A 149 -3.79 -1.99 -19.62
CA HIS A 149 -4.07 -0.85 -18.75
C HIS A 149 -3.13 0.33 -19.04
N LYS A 150 -3.56 1.54 -18.71
CA LYS A 150 -2.70 2.72 -18.68
C LYS A 150 -1.55 2.53 -17.70
N CYS A 151 -0.46 3.29 -17.91
CA CYS A 151 0.60 3.36 -16.89
C CYS A 151 0.02 3.82 -15.54
N TRP A 152 0.34 3.11 -14.46
CA TRP A 152 -0.22 3.39 -13.14
C TRP A 152 0.04 4.83 -12.66
N THR A 153 1.14 5.44 -13.07
CA THR A 153 1.50 6.82 -12.70
C THR A 153 0.60 7.89 -13.33
N ASN A 154 -0.17 7.52 -14.36
CA ASN A 154 -1.16 8.38 -15.03
C ASN A 154 -2.60 8.07 -14.60
N MET A 155 -2.76 7.20 -13.62
CA MET A 155 -4.06 6.72 -13.15
C MET A 155 -4.75 7.79 -12.32
N ASP A 156 -5.96 8.12 -12.67
CA ASP A 156 -6.86 8.89 -11.84
C ASP A 156 -7.73 7.98 -10.93
N GLU A 157 -8.60 8.59 -10.14
CA GLU A 157 -9.47 7.85 -9.22
C GLU A 157 -10.43 6.91 -9.95
N SER A 158 -10.95 7.31 -11.11
CA SER A 158 -11.86 6.48 -11.91
C SER A 158 -11.16 5.24 -12.46
N ASP A 159 -9.98 5.43 -13.05
CA ASP A 159 -9.13 4.32 -13.54
C ASP A 159 -8.80 3.33 -12.40
N TYR A 160 -8.52 3.88 -11.22
CA TYR A 160 -8.23 3.07 -10.03
C TYR A 160 -9.42 2.23 -9.58
N ILE A 161 -10.61 2.83 -9.52
CA ILE A 161 -11.85 2.13 -9.15
C ILE A 161 -12.13 0.99 -10.14
N ASP A 162 -11.95 1.23 -11.44
CA ASP A 162 -12.14 0.22 -12.47
C ASP A 162 -11.19 -0.97 -12.27
N VAL A 163 -9.91 -0.70 -12.00
CA VAL A 163 -8.90 -1.74 -11.68
C VAL A 163 -9.28 -2.52 -10.43
N GLN A 164 -9.72 -1.84 -9.35
CA GLN A 164 -10.13 -2.52 -8.13
C GLN A 164 -11.38 -3.41 -8.35
N ASN A 165 -12.32 -2.98 -9.20
CA ASN A 165 -13.49 -3.79 -9.57
C ASN A 165 -13.11 -5.03 -10.38
N GLU A 166 -12.15 -4.92 -11.30
CA GLU A 166 -11.62 -6.07 -12.04
C GLU A 166 -10.95 -7.08 -11.11
N ILE A 167 -10.13 -6.59 -10.17
CA ILE A 167 -9.48 -7.43 -9.15
C ILE A 167 -10.52 -8.13 -8.28
N GLN A 168 -11.54 -7.41 -7.82
CA GLN A 168 -12.60 -7.99 -7.01
C GLN A 168 -13.38 -9.08 -7.78
N THR A 169 -13.64 -8.85 -9.06
CA THR A 169 -14.31 -9.84 -9.92
C THR A 169 -13.47 -11.11 -10.05
N TYR A 170 -12.17 -10.97 -10.25
CA TYR A 170 -11.24 -12.09 -10.29
C TYR A 170 -11.24 -12.87 -8.96
N LEU A 171 -11.08 -12.17 -7.84
CA LEU A 171 -11.04 -12.80 -6.52
C LEU A 171 -12.33 -13.55 -6.19
N LYS A 172 -13.49 -12.98 -6.50
CA LYS A 172 -14.79 -13.65 -6.30
C LYS A 172 -14.95 -14.91 -7.13
N LYS A 173 -14.41 -14.90 -8.36
CA LYS A 173 -14.45 -16.06 -9.26
C LYS A 173 -13.53 -17.18 -8.79
N GLU A 174 -12.28 -16.85 -8.46
CA GLU A 174 -11.25 -17.85 -8.14
C GLU A 174 -11.32 -18.32 -6.67
N TYR A 175 -11.84 -17.46 -5.76
CA TYR A 175 -11.90 -17.72 -4.33
C TYR A 175 -13.30 -17.42 -3.75
N PRO A 176 -14.35 -18.11 -4.21
CA PRO A 176 -15.75 -17.79 -3.86
C PRO A 176 -16.08 -17.95 -2.38
N GLN A 177 -15.27 -18.69 -1.64
CA GLN A 177 -15.49 -18.93 -0.19
C GLN A 177 -14.85 -17.87 0.70
N GLY A 178 -14.12 -16.88 0.14
CA GLY A 178 -13.37 -15.91 0.90
C GLY A 178 -14.00 -14.51 0.87
N THR A 179 -14.07 -13.86 2.04
CA THR A 179 -14.30 -12.42 2.17
C THR A 179 -12.95 -11.71 2.19
N HIS A 180 -12.25 -11.69 1.05
CA HIS A 180 -10.94 -11.07 0.97
C HIS A 180 -11.05 -9.66 0.39
N GLY A 181 -10.35 -8.70 0.99
CA GLY A 181 -10.11 -7.40 0.36
C GLY A 181 -9.22 -7.55 -0.88
N ASN A 182 -9.27 -6.56 -1.76
CA ASN A 182 -8.50 -6.58 -3.01
C ASN A 182 -6.98 -6.66 -2.78
N ILE A 183 -6.50 -6.29 -1.61
CA ILE A 183 -5.09 -6.39 -1.23
C ILE A 183 -4.55 -7.84 -1.33
N TRP A 184 -5.43 -8.84 -1.21
CA TRP A 184 -5.05 -10.24 -1.36
C TRP A 184 -4.64 -10.60 -2.79
N PHE A 185 -5.11 -9.87 -3.81
CA PHE A 185 -4.64 -10.04 -5.17
C PHE A 185 -3.13 -9.80 -5.28
N ASP A 186 -2.64 -8.76 -4.62
CA ASP A 186 -1.20 -8.45 -4.58
C ASP A 186 -0.41 -9.60 -3.93
N PHE A 187 -0.86 -10.12 -2.77
CA PHE A 187 -0.21 -11.26 -2.12
C PHE A 187 -0.22 -12.54 -2.98
N LEU A 188 -1.29 -12.77 -3.73
CA LEU A 188 -1.39 -13.93 -4.63
C LEU A 188 -0.48 -13.80 -5.85
N MET A 189 -0.38 -12.59 -6.42
CA MET A 189 0.40 -12.33 -7.62
C MET A 189 1.91 -12.29 -7.37
N TRP A 190 2.32 -12.09 -6.14
CA TRP A 190 3.72 -12.15 -5.71
C TRP A 190 4.19 -13.57 -5.39
N LYS A 191 3.43 -14.60 -5.68
CA LYS A 191 3.98 -15.96 -5.65
C LYS A 191 5.08 -16.03 -6.70
N VAL A 192 6.29 -16.30 -6.21
CA VAL A 192 7.47 -16.51 -7.05
C VAL A 192 7.20 -17.72 -7.94
N ASP A 193 7.32 -17.54 -9.26
CA ASP A 193 7.41 -18.62 -10.22
C ASP A 193 8.70 -19.40 -9.98
#